data_931d318b3dbc4f6ff54bd337f27b6e8c
#
_entry.id   931d318b3dbc4f6ff54bd337f27b6e8c
#
_cell.length_a   1.000
_cell.length_b   1.000
_cell.length_c   1.000
_cell.angle_alpha   90.00
_cell.angle_beta   90.00
_cell.angle_gamma   90.00
#
_symmetry.space_group_name_H-M   'P 1'
#
loop_
_entity.id
_entity.type
_entity.pdbx_description
1 polymer ?
#
loop_
_entity_poly.entity_id
_entity_poly.type
_entity_poly.pdbx_seq_one_letter_code
_entity_poly.pdbx_strand_id
1 'polypeptide(L)'
;PLDGDKITNNQRIVAALPTIKYVLEQKPRYVVLASHLGRPNGEPNPKFSLAPIAKELQSLLGKDVTFLXDCVGPEVEDACAKSSEGAVILLENLRFHIEEEGSKKTPEGKVKADKAAVEKFRQQLTSLADLYVNDAFGTAHRAHSSMVGFELDQRAAGFLMAKELEYFSKALENPDRPFLAILGGAKVSDKIQLIDNLLDKV
;
A
#
# COMPACT_ATOMS: atom_id res chain seq x y z
N PRO A 1 13.30 5.28 -2.50
CA PRO A 1 13.69 6.27 -3.52
C PRO A 1 14.42 5.60 -4.67
N LEU A 2 14.22 6.14 -5.88
CA LEU A 2 14.87 5.67 -7.11
C LEU A 2 15.62 6.85 -7.75
N ASP A 3 16.73 6.54 -8.40
CA ASP A 3 17.45 7.43 -9.30
C ASP A 3 17.51 6.68 -10.64
N GLY A 4 16.63 7.05 -11.56
CA GLY A 4 16.35 6.20 -12.71
C GLY A 4 15.80 4.85 -12.24
N ASP A 5 16.41 3.77 -12.69
CA ASP A 5 16.04 2.41 -12.28
C ASP A 5 16.81 1.92 -11.05
N LYS A 6 17.73 2.76 -10.53
CA LYS A 6 18.56 2.38 -9.39
C LYS A 6 17.86 2.73 -8.07
N ILE A 7 17.70 1.74 -7.21
CA ILE A 7 17.16 1.95 -5.87
C ILE A 7 18.27 2.57 -5.00
N THR A 8 18.03 3.78 -4.49
CA THR A 8 18.99 4.50 -3.66
C THR A 8 18.87 4.14 -2.18
N ASN A 9 17.70 3.64 -1.78
CA ASN A 9 17.47 3.17 -0.41
C ASN A 9 16.35 2.12 -0.47
N ASN A 10 16.66 0.89 -0.05
CA ASN A 10 15.71 -0.24 -0.10
C ASN A 10 15.02 -0.49 1.25
N GLN A 11 15.20 0.39 2.23
CA GLN A 11 14.69 0.18 3.58
C GLN A 11 13.20 -0.15 3.64
N ARG A 12 12.39 0.47 2.78
CA ARG A 12 10.95 0.21 2.75
C ARG A 12 10.63 -1.21 2.27
N ILE A 13 11.44 -1.72 1.35
CA ILE A 13 11.29 -3.10 0.85
C ILE A 13 11.70 -4.07 1.96
N VAL A 14 12.87 -3.82 2.57
CA VAL A 14 13.39 -4.64 3.68
C VAL A 14 12.38 -4.68 4.83
N ALA A 15 11.77 -3.54 5.16
CA ALA A 15 10.80 -3.45 6.25
C ALA A 15 9.52 -4.26 5.97
N ALA A 16 9.18 -4.50 4.71
CA ALA A 16 8.01 -5.30 4.34
C ALA A 16 8.29 -6.81 4.36
N LEU A 17 9.58 -7.22 4.37
CA LEU A 17 9.95 -8.64 4.30
C LEU A 17 9.36 -9.50 5.42
N PRO A 18 9.34 -9.06 6.70
CA PRO A 18 8.78 -9.91 7.75
C PRO A 18 7.33 -10.34 7.48
N THR A 19 6.50 -9.42 7.02
CA THR A 19 5.10 -9.75 6.67
C THR A 19 5.06 -10.71 5.47
N ILE A 20 5.84 -10.42 4.43
CA ILE A 20 5.86 -11.25 3.21
C ILE A 20 6.33 -12.67 3.56
N LYS A 21 7.41 -12.79 4.33
CA LYS A 21 7.96 -14.09 4.73
C LYS A 21 6.97 -14.88 5.60
N TYR A 22 6.31 -14.20 6.55
CA TYR A 22 5.31 -14.83 7.40
C TYR A 22 4.15 -15.39 6.57
N VAL A 23 3.66 -14.60 5.60
CA VAL A 23 2.58 -15.06 4.71
C VAL A 23 3.04 -16.28 3.90
N LEU A 24 4.26 -16.27 3.39
CA LEU A 24 4.81 -17.41 2.63
C LEU A 24 4.94 -18.67 3.50
N GLU A 25 5.26 -18.52 4.78
CA GLU A 25 5.35 -19.64 5.73
C GLU A 25 3.99 -20.32 5.95
N GLN A 26 2.88 -19.58 5.73
CA GLN A 26 1.54 -20.15 5.83
C GLN A 26 1.16 -21.00 4.61
N LYS A 27 2.08 -21.15 3.64
CA LYS A 27 1.92 -21.97 2.43
C LYS A 27 0.70 -21.57 1.60
N PRO A 28 0.59 -20.28 1.25
CA PRO A 28 -0.50 -19.86 0.37
C PRO A 28 -0.29 -20.41 -1.03
N ARG A 29 -1.36 -20.49 -1.81
CA ARG A 29 -1.23 -20.82 -3.23
C ARG A 29 -0.32 -19.80 -3.93
N TYR A 30 -0.55 -18.51 -3.68
CA TYR A 30 0.33 -17.43 -4.13
C TYR A 30 0.15 -16.20 -3.25
N VAL A 31 1.10 -15.28 -3.33
CA VAL A 31 1.06 -14.00 -2.64
C VAL A 31 1.08 -12.90 -3.70
N VAL A 32 0.07 -12.03 -3.70
CA VAL A 32 0.02 -10.85 -4.57
C VAL A 32 0.43 -9.63 -3.75
N LEU A 33 1.46 -8.95 -4.21
CA LEU A 33 1.96 -7.71 -3.60
C LEU A 33 1.50 -6.53 -4.45
N ALA A 34 0.82 -5.58 -3.80
CA ALA A 34 0.31 -4.38 -4.44
C ALA A 34 0.88 -3.15 -3.72
N SER A 35 1.34 -2.18 -4.47
CA SER A 35 1.93 -0.98 -3.88
C SER A 35 1.87 0.20 -4.85
N HIS A 36 2.46 1.32 -4.42
CA HIS A 36 2.56 2.50 -5.26
C HIS A 36 3.95 3.12 -5.15
N LEU A 37 4.32 3.89 -6.16
CA LEU A 37 5.56 4.67 -6.20
C LEU A 37 5.23 6.05 -6.75
N GLY A 38 5.60 7.10 -5.99
CA GLY A 38 5.45 8.47 -6.44
C GLY A 38 4.00 8.91 -6.64
N ARG A 39 3.83 9.87 -7.54
CA ARG A 39 2.52 10.44 -7.87
C ARG A 39 2.36 10.56 -9.38
N PRO A 40 2.11 9.46 -10.07
CA PRO A 40 1.94 9.44 -11.52
C PRO A 40 0.63 10.06 -12.00
N ASN A 41 -0.26 10.42 -11.08
CA ASN A 41 -1.49 11.16 -11.38
C ASN A 41 -2.47 10.37 -12.27
N GLY A 42 -2.57 9.07 -12.03
CA GLY A 42 -3.55 8.22 -12.71
C GLY A 42 -3.16 7.87 -14.15
N GLU A 43 -1.86 7.90 -14.45
CA GLU A 43 -1.37 7.60 -15.81
C GLU A 43 -0.09 6.76 -15.74
N PRO A 44 0.07 5.77 -16.62
CA PRO A 44 1.32 5.01 -16.70
C PRO A 44 2.51 5.92 -17.01
N ASN A 45 3.60 5.72 -16.28
CA ASN A 45 4.81 6.51 -16.45
C ASN A 45 6.00 5.65 -16.02
N PRO A 46 6.93 5.30 -16.94
CA PRO A 46 8.05 4.43 -16.61
C PRO A 46 8.86 4.87 -15.40
N LYS A 47 8.95 6.17 -15.13
CA LYS A 47 9.65 6.71 -13.96
C LYS A 47 9.10 6.16 -12.64
N PHE A 48 7.84 5.78 -12.63
CA PHE A 48 7.14 5.32 -11.43
C PHE A 48 6.79 3.83 -11.50
N SER A 49 7.41 3.08 -12.42
CA SER A 49 7.20 1.63 -12.51
C SER A 49 7.78 0.92 -11.30
N LEU A 50 7.12 -0.15 -10.87
CA LEU A 50 7.60 -1.01 -9.79
C LEU A 50 8.53 -2.13 -10.29
N ALA A 51 8.86 -2.17 -11.58
CA ALA A 51 9.76 -3.20 -12.13
C ALA A 51 11.12 -3.27 -11.40
N PRO A 52 11.80 -2.15 -11.07
CA PRO A 52 13.04 -2.24 -10.30
C PRO A 52 12.83 -2.82 -8.91
N ILE A 53 11.65 -2.58 -8.31
CA ILE A 53 11.31 -3.10 -6.98
C ILE A 53 11.18 -4.63 -7.03
N ALA A 54 10.61 -5.17 -8.11
CA ALA A 54 10.48 -6.62 -8.28
C ALA A 54 11.86 -7.30 -8.26
N LYS A 55 12.84 -6.72 -8.95
CA LYS A 55 14.21 -7.26 -9.00
C LYS A 55 14.87 -7.24 -7.63
N GLU A 56 14.73 -6.14 -6.89
CA GLU A 56 15.29 -6.01 -5.55
C GLU A 56 14.62 -7.01 -4.59
N LEU A 57 13.30 -7.11 -4.67
CA LEU A 57 12.55 -8.03 -3.82
C LEU A 57 12.95 -9.49 -4.08
N GLN A 58 13.13 -9.86 -5.35
CA GLN A 58 13.61 -11.19 -5.73
C GLN A 58 14.97 -11.51 -5.09
N SER A 59 15.88 -10.55 -5.14
CA SER A 59 17.22 -10.69 -4.52
C SER A 59 17.10 -10.85 -3.00
N LEU A 60 16.27 -10.05 -2.35
CA LEU A 60 16.10 -10.07 -0.89
C LEU A 60 15.38 -11.32 -0.39
N LEU A 61 14.43 -11.85 -1.17
CA LEU A 61 13.69 -13.06 -0.81
C LEU A 61 14.46 -14.34 -1.17
N GLY A 62 15.40 -14.26 -2.10
CA GLY A 62 16.07 -15.43 -2.65
C GLY A 62 15.10 -16.34 -3.40
N LYS A 63 14.09 -15.75 -4.02
CA LYS A 63 12.96 -16.45 -4.64
C LYS A 63 12.44 -15.62 -5.81
N ASP A 64 12.02 -16.28 -6.89
CA ASP A 64 11.49 -15.58 -8.05
C ASP A 64 10.28 -14.73 -7.69
N VAL A 65 10.25 -13.51 -8.23
CA VAL A 65 9.13 -12.59 -8.11
C VAL A 65 8.62 -12.29 -9.53
N THR A 66 7.40 -12.67 -9.80
CA THR A 66 6.73 -12.39 -11.08
C THR A 66 6.23 -10.96 -11.05
N PHE A 67 6.70 -10.12 -11.97
CA PHE A 67 6.24 -8.74 -12.11
C PHE A 67 5.19 -8.67 -13.22
N LEU A 68 4.06 -8.02 -12.96
CA LEU A 68 3.01 -7.86 -13.97
C LEU A 68 2.85 -6.40 -14.36
N UNK A 69 2.66 -6.11 -15.43
CA UNK A 69 2.59 -5.08 -15.90
C UNK A 69 1.62 -4.33 -15.69
N ASP A 70 0.50 -4.63 -15.18
CA ASP A 70 -0.67 -3.88 -14.70
C ASP A 70 -1.06 -4.41 -13.32
N CYS A 71 -2.06 -3.80 -12.68
CA CYS A 71 -2.53 -4.26 -11.36
C CYS A 71 -3.95 -4.84 -11.41
N VAL A 72 -4.66 -4.70 -12.52
CA VAL A 72 -6.01 -5.25 -12.74
C VAL A 72 -6.15 -5.70 -14.19
N GLY A 73 -7.19 -6.46 -14.45
CA GLY A 73 -7.55 -6.88 -15.80
C GLY A 73 -7.30 -8.34 -16.06
N PRO A 74 -7.81 -8.84 -17.20
CA PRO A 74 -7.77 -10.27 -17.50
C PRO A 74 -6.37 -10.89 -17.51
N GLU A 75 -5.37 -10.15 -17.96
CA GLU A 75 -3.99 -10.65 -18.00
C GLU A 75 -3.44 -10.85 -16.59
N VAL A 76 -3.79 -9.94 -15.66
CA VAL A 76 -3.38 -10.04 -14.26
C VAL A 76 -4.09 -11.23 -13.60
N GLU A 77 -5.39 -11.35 -13.80
CA GLU A 77 -6.20 -12.46 -13.26
C GLU A 77 -5.66 -13.82 -13.76
N ASP A 78 -5.38 -13.90 -15.06
CA ASP A 78 -4.86 -15.12 -15.69
C ASP A 78 -3.47 -15.48 -15.16
N ALA A 79 -2.59 -14.48 -15.01
CA ALA A 79 -1.25 -14.70 -14.47
C ALA A 79 -1.30 -15.23 -13.04
N CYS A 80 -2.20 -14.68 -12.22
CA CYS A 80 -2.39 -15.15 -10.84
C CYS A 80 -2.94 -16.59 -10.84
N ALA A 81 -3.95 -16.87 -11.67
CA ALA A 81 -4.58 -18.18 -11.75
C ALA A 81 -3.61 -19.28 -12.19
N LYS A 82 -2.66 -18.94 -13.07
CA LYS A 82 -1.69 -19.90 -13.63
C LYS A 82 -0.40 -20.00 -12.82
N SER A 83 -0.25 -19.19 -11.77
CA SER A 83 0.99 -19.16 -10.98
C SER A 83 1.19 -20.48 -10.22
N SER A 84 2.44 -20.83 -9.99
CA SER A 84 2.83 -22.00 -9.20
C SER A 84 2.53 -21.79 -7.72
N GLU A 85 2.43 -22.89 -6.98
CA GLU A 85 2.24 -22.81 -5.51
C GLU A 85 3.39 -22.04 -4.86
N GLY A 86 3.03 -21.13 -3.97
CA GLY A 86 3.98 -20.29 -3.25
C GLY A 86 4.56 -19.16 -4.08
N ALA A 87 4.03 -18.90 -5.29
CA ALA A 87 4.51 -17.82 -6.14
C ALA A 87 4.35 -16.46 -5.46
N VAL A 88 5.31 -15.56 -5.72
CA VAL A 88 5.23 -14.17 -5.29
C VAL A 88 5.03 -13.32 -6.56
N ILE A 89 3.97 -12.56 -6.58
CA ILE A 89 3.57 -11.72 -7.72
C ILE A 89 3.57 -10.27 -7.26
N LEU A 90 4.28 -9.39 -7.97
CA LEU A 90 4.23 -7.95 -7.72
C LEU A 90 3.47 -7.28 -8.86
N LEU A 91 2.41 -6.57 -8.53
CA LEU A 91 1.62 -5.81 -9.48
C LEU A 91 2.32 -4.50 -9.85
N GLU A 92 1.99 -3.94 -11.00
CA GLU A 92 2.45 -2.60 -11.37
C GLU A 92 1.77 -1.56 -10.46
N ASN A 93 2.32 -0.37 -10.47
CA ASN A 93 1.93 0.75 -9.63
C ASN A 93 0.42 1.01 -9.66
N LEU A 94 -0.22 0.82 -8.50
CA LEU A 94 -1.67 1.03 -8.37
C LEU A 94 -2.10 2.43 -8.82
N ARG A 95 -1.23 3.42 -8.62
CA ARG A 95 -1.54 4.83 -8.94
C ARG A 95 -1.43 5.15 -10.43
N PHE A 96 -1.15 4.16 -11.29
CA PHE A 96 -1.29 4.33 -12.74
C PHE A 96 -2.76 4.38 -13.13
N HIS A 97 -3.66 3.97 -12.22
CA HIS A 97 -5.10 4.04 -12.40
C HIS A 97 -5.69 5.16 -11.55
N ILE A 98 -6.46 6.04 -12.19
CA ILE A 98 -7.14 7.14 -11.49
C ILE A 98 -8.07 6.59 -10.39
N GLU A 99 -8.58 5.38 -10.58
CA GLU A 99 -9.50 4.70 -9.68
C GLU A 99 -8.86 4.37 -8.32
N GLU A 100 -7.54 4.29 -8.25
CA GLU A 100 -6.85 4.05 -6.97
C GLU A 100 -7.04 5.23 -6.03
N GLU A 101 -6.73 6.44 -6.48
CA GLU A 101 -6.86 7.64 -5.65
C GLU A 101 -8.26 8.28 -5.76
N GLY A 102 -9.06 7.88 -6.75
CA GLY A 102 -10.41 8.39 -6.98
C GLY A 102 -10.45 9.74 -7.68
N SER A 103 -9.30 10.29 -8.04
CA SER A 103 -9.22 11.59 -8.73
C SER A 103 -7.80 11.83 -9.23
N LYS A 104 -7.68 12.74 -10.20
CA LYS A 104 -6.39 13.23 -10.67
C LYS A 104 -6.40 14.74 -10.81
N LYS A 105 -5.22 15.33 -10.80
CA LYS A 105 -5.04 16.77 -10.99
C LYS A 105 -4.85 17.08 -12.48
N THR A 106 -5.53 18.10 -12.98
CA THR A 106 -5.34 18.63 -14.32
C THR A 106 -5.08 20.13 -14.23
N PRO A 107 -4.59 20.77 -15.30
CA PRO A 107 -4.42 22.24 -15.30
C PRO A 107 -5.71 22.98 -14.97
N GLU A 108 -6.87 22.42 -15.33
CA GLU A 108 -8.18 23.02 -15.10
C GLU A 108 -8.75 22.70 -13.71
N GLY A 109 -8.06 21.86 -12.92
CA GLY A 109 -8.52 21.53 -11.58
C GLY A 109 -8.50 20.02 -11.31
N LYS A 110 -9.25 19.61 -10.31
CA LYS A 110 -9.31 18.22 -9.89
C LYS A 110 -10.45 17.49 -10.63
N VAL A 111 -10.10 16.40 -11.31
CA VAL A 111 -11.06 15.55 -12.01
C VAL A 111 -11.27 14.28 -11.20
N LYS A 112 -12.52 13.94 -10.91
CA LYS A 112 -12.86 12.72 -10.18
C LYS A 112 -12.95 11.53 -11.13
N ALA A 113 -12.59 10.36 -10.62
CA ALA A 113 -12.78 9.11 -11.35
C ALA A 113 -14.29 8.79 -11.39
N ASP A 114 -14.73 8.11 -12.44
CA ASP A 114 -16.08 7.62 -12.53
C ASP A 114 -16.36 6.61 -11.41
N LYS A 115 -17.49 6.73 -10.74
CA LYS A 115 -17.85 5.87 -9.61
C LYS A 115 -17.94 4.39 -10.01
N ALA A 116 -18.52 4.11 -11.18
CA ALA A 116 -18.65 2.73 -11.66
C ALA A 116 -17.28 2.14 -11.99
N ALA A 117 -16.37 2.96 -12.54
CA ALA A 117 -14.98 2.54 -12.82
C ALA A 117 -14.23 2.25 -11.51
N VAL A 118 -14.39 3.07 -10.48
CA VAL A 118 -13.78 2.84 -9.16
C VAL A 118 -14.28 1.50 -8.59
N GLU A 119 -15.58 1.27 -8.65
CA GLU A 119 -16.18 0.04 -8.14
C GLU A 119 -15.65 -1.19 -8.88
N LYS A 120 -15.58 -1.11 -10.20
CA LYS A 120 -15.02 -2.17 -11.04
C LYS A 120 -13.55 -2.45 -10.67
N PHE A 121 -12.75 -1.40 -10.52
CA PHE A 121 -11.34 -1.50 -10.13
C PHE A 121 -11.20 -2.23 -8.80
N ARG A 122 -12.02 -1.87 -7.81
CA ARG A 122 -12.03 -2.51 -6.48
C ARG A 122 -12.40 -3.99 -6.57
N GLN A 123 -13.40 -4.31 -7.37
CA GLN A 123 -13.83 -5.70 -7.59
C GLN A 123 -12.71 -6.52 -8.24
N GLN A 124 -12.03 -5.95 -9.22
CA GLN A 124 -10.91 -6.62 -9.89
C GLN A 124 -9.74 -6.87 -8.93
N LEU A 125 -9.40 -5.90 -8.08
CA LEU A 125 -8.38 -6.10 -7.05
C LEU A 125 -8.80 -7.20 -6.06
N THR A 126 -10.06 -7.14 -5.61
CA THR A 126 -10.62 -8.12 -4.65
C THR A 126 -10.57 -9.54 -5.22
N SER A 127 -10.83 -9.70 -6.51
CA SER A 127 -10.85 -11.02 -7.16
C SER A 127 -9.50 -11.73 -7.18
N LEU A 128 -8.41 -11.01 -6.92
CA LEU A 128 -7.05 -11.58 -6.98
C LEU A 128 -6.71 -12.42 -5.75
N ALA A 129 -7.49 -12.34 -4.66
CA ALA A 129 -7.11 -13.01 -3.41
C ALA A 129 -8.33 -13.35 -2.55
N ASP A 130 -8.13 -14.25 -1.61
CA ASP A 130 -9.15 -14.65 -0.61
C ASP A 130 -8.96 -13.95 0.72
N LEU A 131 -7.77 -13.40 0.97
CA LEU A 131 -7.39 -12.75 2.21
C LEU A 131 -6.61 -11.48 1.91
N TYR A 132 -6.93 -10.41 2.64
CA TYR A 132 -6.27 -9.10 2.49
C TYR A 132 -5.41 -8.79 3.71
N VAL A 133 -4.16 -8.41 3.47
CA VAL A 133 -3.25 -7.94 4.52
C VAL A 133 -2.85 -6.50 4.21
N ASN A 134 -3.12 -5.60 5.14
CA ASN A 134 -2.72 -4.20 5.00
C ASN A 134 -1.45 -3.95 5.82
N ASP A 135 -0.37 -3.64 5.12
CA ASP A 135 0.91 -3.31 5.75
C ASP A 135 1.38 -1.90 5.36
N ALA A 136 0.45 -1.05 4.90
CA ALA A 136 0.73 0.26 4.34
C ALA A 136 0.27 1.39 5.28
N PHE A 137 0.89 1.50 6.46
CA PHE A 137 0.53 2.51 7.46
C PHE A 137 0.58 3.93 6.87
N GLY A 138 1.59 4.21 6.04
CA GLY A 138 1.76 5.55 5.46
C GLY A 138 0.59 6.05 4.60
N THR A 139 -0.26 5.14 4.12
CA THR A 139 -1.48 5.49 3.36
C THR A 139 -2.77 5.12 4.10
N ALA A 140 -2.68 4.66 5.35
CA ALA A 140 -3.84 4.21 6.12
C ALA A 140 -4.89 5.30 6.31
N HIS A 141 -4.46 6.57 6.30
CA HIS A 141 -5.35 7.74 6.45
C HIS A 141 -6.05 8.13 5.14
N ARG A 142 -5.86 7.37 4.06
CA ARG A 142 -6.42 7.68 2.75
C ARG A 142 -7.48 6.64 2.35
N ALA A 143 -8.58 7.10 1.77
CA ALA A 143 -9.63 6.21 1.27
C ALA A 143 -9.34 5.76 -0.17
N HIS A 144 -8.09 5.35 -0.42
CA HIS A 144 -7.69 4.80 -1.73
C HIS A 144 -8.32 3.41 -1.92
N SER A 145 -8.57 3.03 -3.16
CA SER A 145 -9.24 1.76 -3.45
C SER A 145 -8.53 0.56 -2.83
N SER A 146 -7.19 0.53 -2.85
CA SER A 146 -6.42 -0.56 -2.24
C SER A 146 -6.44 -0.55 -0.72
N MET A 147 -6.94 0.52 -0.09
CA MET A 147 -7.03 0.63 1.37
C MET A 147 -8.43 0.26 1.89
N VAL A 148 -9.46 0.71 1.20
CA VAL A 148 -10.84 0.57 1.69
C VAL A 148 -11.74 -0.27 0.76
N GLY A 149 -11.24 -0.68 -0.40
CA GLY A 149 -12.05 -1.29 -1.45
C GLY A 149 -12.09 -2.82 -1.44
N PHE A 150 -11.39 -3.49 -0.53
CA PHE A 150 -11.40 -4.95 -0.49
C PHE A 150 -12.59 -5.47 0.34
N GLU A 151 -13.55 -6.10 -0.34
CA GLU A 151 -14.72 -6.70 0.28
C GLU A 151 -14.46 -8.20 0.55
N LEU A 152 -13.47 -8.47 1.41
CA LEU A 152 -13.11 -9.82 1.82
C LEU A 152 -13.42 -10.01 3.31
N ASP A 153 -13.91 -11.18 3.66
CA ASP A 153 -14.22 -11.53 5.05
C ASP A 153 -12.97 -11.56 5.91
N GLN A 154 -11.86 -12.03 5.33
CA GLN A 154 -10.59 -12.12 6.05
C GLN A 154 -9.68 -10.95 5.70
N ARG A 155 -9.51 -10.07 6.68
CA ARG A 155 -8.65 -8.88 6.57
C ARG A 155 -7.79 -8.79 7.81
N ALA A 156 -6.50 -8.52 7.62
CA ALA A 156 -5.53 -8.46 8.71
C ALA A 156 -4.57 -7.29 8.53
N ALA A 157 -3.96 -6.88 9.62
CA ALA A 157 -2.84 -5.93 9.59
C ALA A 157 -1.53 -6.72 9.47
N GLY A 158 -0.62 -6.23 8.63
CA GLY A 158 0.74 -6.77 8.59
C GLY A 158 1.56 -6.26 9.77
N PHE A 159 2.79 -6.76 9.90
CA PHE A 159 3.64 -6.44 11.05
C PHE A 159 4.05 -4.97 11.12
N LEU A 160 4.23 -4.29 9.98
CA LEU A 160 4.51 -2.85 9.98
C LEU A 160 3.32 -2.06 10.52
N MET A 161 2.11 -2.41 10.05
CA MET A 161 0.88 -1.78 10.51
C MET A 161 0.67 -2.07 12.01
N ALA A 162 0.86 -3.31 12.43
CA ALA A 162 0.68 -3.73 13.82
C ALA A 162 1.62 -2.96 14.76
N LYS A 163 2.87 -2.80 14.35
CA LYS A 163 3.87 -2.06 15.13
C LYS A 163 3.45 -0.60 15.34
N GLU A 164 2.98 0.05 14.28
CA GLU A 164 2.51 1.44 14.37
C GLU A 164 1.29 1.56 15.28
N LEU A 165 0.34 0.62 15.14
CA LEU A 165 -0.86 0.59 15.97
C LEU A 165 -0.51 0.39 17.44
N GLU A 166 0.44 -0.49 17.74
CA GLU A 166 0.92 -0.73 19.11
C GLU A 166 1.49 0.55 19.74
N TYR A 167 2.38 1.23 18.99
CA TYR A 167 2.99 2.47 19.51
C TYR A 167 1.96 3.58 19.70
N PHE A 168 1.01 3.72 18.76
CA PHE A 168 -0.04 4.72 18.90
C PHE A 168 -0.98 4.40 20.07
N SER A 169 -1.34 3.14 20.24
CA SER A 169 -2.19 2.71 21.37
C SER A 169 -1.48 3.02 22.69
N LYS A 170 -0.19 2.67 22.80
CA LYS A 170 0.59 2.96 24.02
C LYS A 170 0.64 4.47 24.32
N ALA A 171 0.85 5.29 23.29
CA ALA A 171 0.98 6.73 23.45
C ALA A 171 -0.36 7.43 23.74
N LEU A 172 -1.47 6.92 23.20
CA LEU A 172 -2.75 7.62 23.24
C LEU A 172 -3.77 7.04 24.24
N GLU A 173 -3.65 5.74 24.56
CA GLU A 173 -4.60 5.07 25.46
C GLU A 173 -4.06 4.97 26.87
N ASN A 174 -2.78 4.60 27.02
CA ASN A 174 -2.13 4.42 28.32
C ASN A 174 -0.73 5.02 28.32
N PRO A 175 -0.61 6.34 28.19
CA PRO A 175 0.73 6.96 28.14
C PRO A 175 1.47 6.87 29.48
N ASP A 176 2.76 6.63 29.41
CA ASP A 176 3.64 6.76 30.56
C ASP A 176 3.69 8.25 30.95
N ARG A 177 3.63 8.54 32.26
CA ARG A 177 3.65 9.91 32.75
C ARG A 177 5.02 10.27 33.35
N PRO A 178 5.54 11.49 33.12
CA PRO A 178 4.91 12.62 32.40
C PRO A 178 4.96 12.41 30.87
N PHE A 179 3.93 12.86 30.19
CA PHE A 179 3.82 12.78 28.73
C PHE A 179 3.95 14.18 28.12
N LEU A 180 4.91 14.37 27.21
CA LEU A 180 5.14 15.65 26.54
C LEU A 180 4.88 15.51 25.05
N ALA A 181 3.91 16.25 24.52
CA ALA A 181 3.65 16.32 23.09
C ALA A 181 4.33 17.57 22.50
N ILE A 182 5.20 17.36 21.51
CA ILE A 182 5.87 18.46 20.82
C ILE A 182 5.25 18.58 19.41
N LEU A 183 4.56 19.69 19.16
CA LEU A 183 3.83 19.93 17.92
C LEU A 183 4.47 21.06 17.15
N GLY A 184 4.74 20.81 15.84
CA GLY A 184 5.33 21.82 14.98
C GLY A 184 4.95 21.60 13.53
N GLY A 185 5.31 22.56 12.68
CA GLY A 185 5.08 22.47 11.25
C GLY A 185 4.47 23.72 10.66
N ALA A 186 4.49 23.83 9.35
CA ALA A 186 4.08 25.03 8.63
C ALA A 186 2.55 25.20 8.52
N LYS A 187 1.80 24.09 8.54
CA LYS A 187 0.33 24.13 8.34
C LYS A 187 -0.38 23.87 9.67
N VAL A 188 -0.52 24.89 10.46
CA VAL A 188 -1.17 24.79 11.78
C VAL A 188 -2.63 24.34 11.65
N SER A 189 -3.34 24.87 10.65
CA SER A 189 -4.75 24.52 10.43
C SER A 189 -4.99 23.02 10.28
N ASP A 190 -4.04 22.30 9.67
CA ASP A 190 -4.17 20.85 9.46
C ASP A 190 -3.99 20.08 10.78
N LYS A 191 -3.54 20.74 11.84
CA LYS A 191 -3.21 20.09 13.12
C LYS A 191 -4.18 20.45 14.26
N ILE A 192 -5.10 21.38 14.05
CA ILE A 192 -6.02 21.84 15.11
C ILE A 192 -6.81 20.66 15.67
N GLN A 193 -7.38 19.84 14.81
CA GLN A 193 -8.18 18.68 15.23
C GLN A 193 -7.34 17.64 15.99
N LEU A 194 -6.08 17.47 15.59
CA LEU A 194 -5.14 16.59 16.30
C LEU A 194 -4.86 17.14 17.70
N ILE A 195 -4.62 18.45 17.80
CA ILE A 195 -4.36 19.11 19.10
C ILE A 195 -5.56 18.94 20.02
N ASP A 196 -6.77 19.20 19.53
CA ASP A 196 -7.99 19.04 20.32
C ASP A 196 -8.12 17.61 20.86
N ASN A 197 -7.84 16.61 20.00
CA ASN A 197 -7.90 15.20 20.40
C ASN A 197 -6.82 14.82 21.42
N LEU A 198 -5.66 15.47 21.39
CA LEU A 198 -4.55 15.17 22.30
C LEU A 198 -4.75 15.85 23.68
N LEU A 199 -5.41 17.01 23.75
CA LEU A 199 -5.57 17.76 25.00
C LEU A 199 -6.24 16.94 26.10
N ASP A 200 -7.11 16.02 25.73
CA ASP A 200 -7.82 15.18 26.70
C ASP A 200 -7.01 13.93 27.08
N LYS A 201 -5.87 13.68 26.42
CA LYS A 201 -5.10 12.44 26.59
C LYS A 201 -3.72 12.65 27.23
N VAL A 202 -3.17 13.87 27.14
CA VAL A 202 -1.80 14.19 27.60
C VAL A 202 -1.81 15.11 28.81
#